data_4baed67913b6a174b712e1bac97898e6
#
_entry.id   4baed67913b6a174b712e1bac97898e6
#
_cell.length_a   1.000
_cell.length_b   1.000
_cell.length_c   1.000
_cell.angle_alpha   90.00
_cell.angle_beta   90.00
_cell.angle_gamma   90.00
#
_symmetry.space_group_name_H-M   'P 1'
#
loop_
_entity.id
_entity.type
_entity.pdbx_description
1 polymer ?
#
loop_
_entity_poly.entity_id
_entity_poly.type
_entity_poly.pdbx_seq_one_letter_code
_entity_poly.pdbx_strand_id
1 'polypeptide(L)'
;MKKLVLVALIALGFSLESSAQQDPHYTQYMYNMSVMNPAYAGSKENLSMGLLYRKQWIEIEDAPTTATFFGHSPVGKNVGLGLSVVSDKLGPVEENNVFGDFSYTLNLGENHKLALGLKAGLTFQKIGLLSDVDPSLQDNLIIDPAFGQNVSNTFFNVGSGIFFYSQKYYVGFSVPNFLKKTHMEVNSNGTNYEFGPETAHYFLTGGYVFDLNETIKFKPFFMLKSAFGVNPSLDLSSNFLFNNKFEIGGTYRLQDSFGAMMNYAITPNLRIGYAYDHIVSDLKVTTPSSHEIILLFDLNFPKKVSSSPRFF
;
A
#
# COMPACT_ATOMS: atom_id res chain seq x y z
N MET A 1 -17.14 -11.90 -34.40
CA MET A 1 -17.12 -10.44 -34.23
C MET A 1 -17.02 -10.01 -32.76
N LYS A 2 -17.90 -10.45 -31.83
CA LYS A 2 -17.83 -10.01 -30.39
C LYS A 2 -16.49 -10.34 -29.67
N LYS A 3 -15.86 -11.48 -29.98
CA LYS A 3 -14.54 -11.86 -29.39
C LYS A 3 -13.39 -11.02 -29.94
N LEU A 4 -13.44 -10.60 -31.19
CA LEU A 4 -12.45 -9.72 -31.82
C LEU A 4 -12.53 -8.29 -31.26
N VAL A 5 -13.72 -7.79 -30.96
CA VAL A 5 -13.94 -6.47 -30.33
C VAL A 5 -13.41 -6.47 -28.92
N LEU A 6 -13.59 -7.56 -28.15
CA LEU A 6 -13.06 -7.68 -26.80
C LEU A 6 -11.53 -7.72 -26.80
N VAL A 7 -10.91 -8.44 -27.74
CA VAL A 7 -9.44 -8.48 -27.91
C VAL A 7 -8.89 -7.12 -28.35
N ALA A 8 -9.59 -6.41 -29.23
CA ALA A 8 -9.21 -5.06 -29.66
C ALA A 8 -9.35 -4.03 -28.53
N LEU A 9 -10.37 -4.13 -27.68
CA LEU A 9 -10.52 -3.28 -26.49
C LEU A 9 -9.44 -3.55 -25.43
N ILE A 10 -9.02 -4.80 -25.28
CA ILE A 10 -7.91 -5.17 -24.39
C ILE A 10 -6.57 -4.66 -24.98
N ALA A 11 -6.37 -4.75 -26.29
CA ALA A 11 -5.15 -4.29 -26.97
C ALA A 11 -5.01 -2.75 -27.00
N LEU A 12 -6.11 -1.99 -27.05
CA LEU A 12 -6.09 -0.53 -26.97
C LEU A 12 -5.71 0.00 -25.56
N GLY A 13 -5.86 -0.82 -24.51
CA GLY A 13 -5.49 -0.44 -23.13
C GLY A 13 -3.97 -0.44 -22.85
N PHE A 14 -3.13 -0.91 -23.79
CA PHE A 14 -1.70 -1.15 -23.53
C PHE A 14 -0.74 -0.10 -24.11
N SER A 15 -1.19 1.06 -24.56
CA SER A 15 -0.32 2.01 -25.26
C SER A 15 -0.35 3.44 -24.70
N LEU A 16 -0.14 3.63 -23.40
CA LEU A 16 0.15 4.95 -22.84
C LEU A 16 1.34 4.84 -21.86
N GLU A 17 2.54 5.16 -22.34
CA GLU A 17 3.66 5.42 -21.46
C GLU A 17 3.42 6.76 -20.76
N SER A 18 3.07 6.71 -19.49
CA SER A 18 3.00 7.88 -18.63
C SER A 18 3.81 7.62 -17.36
N SER A 19 4.82 8.43 -17.12
CA SER A 19 5.62 8.42 -15.89
C SER A 19 4.86 9.21 -14.83
N ALA A 20 3.98 8.56 -14.07
CA ALA A 20 3.37 9.14 -12.89
C ALA A 20 4.03 8.57 -11.64
N GLN A 21 4.23 9.41 -10.62
CA GLN A 21 4.73 8.98 -9.31
C GLN A 21 3.73 7.97 -8.71
N GLN A 22 4.23 6.83 -8.25
CA GLN A 22 3.40 5.75 -7.74
C GLN A 22 3.40 5.77 -6.21
N ASP A 23 2.22 5.50 -5.59
CA ASP A 23 2.15 5.21 -4.16
C ASP A 23 3.12 4.10 -3.76
N PRO A 24 3.63 4.10 -2.51
CA PRO A 24 4.54 3.07 -2.01
C PRO A 24 4.06 1.65 -2.31
N HIS A 25 4.95 0.80 -2.77
CA HIS A 25 4.68 -0.61 -3.01
C HIS A 25 5.05 -1.43 -1.76
N TYR A 26 4.18 -2.34 -1.34
CA TYR A 26 4.41 -3.25 -0.23
C TYR A 26 4.42 -4.69 -0.72
N THR A 27 5.42 -5.47 -0.30
CA THR A 27 5.48 -6.91 -0.61
C THR A 27 4.54 -7.69 0.32
N GLN A 28 4.44 -7.27 1.57
CA GLN A 28 3.56 -7.86 2.58
C GLN A 28 2.22 -7.10 2.69
N TYR A 29 1.65 -6.67 1.55
CA TYR A 29 0.42 -5.87 1.49
C TYR A 29 -0.77 -6.53 2.20
N MET A 30 -0.85 -7.88 2.21
CA MET A 30 -1.92 -8.61 2.88
C MET A 30 -1.95 -8.39 4.40
N TYR A 31 -0.85 -7.94 5.00
CA TYR A 31 -0.76 -7.59 6.42
C TYR A 31 -0.87 -6.08 6.69
N ASN A 32 -0.87 -5.27 5.64
CA ASN A 32 -0.97 -3.80 5.70
C ASN A 32 -2.27 -3.27 5.05
N MET A 33 -3.32 -4.07 5.03
CA MET A 33 -4.58 -3.79 4.31
C MET A 33 -5.28 -2.51 4.78
N SER A 34 -5.19 -2.14 6.07
CA SER A 34 -5.84 -0.94 6.61
C SER A 34 -5.29 0.36 6.02
N VAL A 35 -4.02 0.36 5.58
CA VAL A 35 -3.44 1.54 4.91
C VAL A 35 -4.06 1.73 3.52
N MET A 36 -4.32 0.64 2.80
CA MET A 36 -4.83 0.67 1.42
C MET A 36 -6.37 0.72 1.37
N ASN A 37 -7.08 0.07 2.31
CA ASN A 37 -8.53 -0.03 2.28
C ASN A 37 -9.17 0.33 3.64
N PRO A 38 -9.84 1.48 3.75
CA PRO A 38 -10.47 1.92 5.01
C PRO A 38 -11.57 0.97 5.50
N ALA A 39 -12.21 0.21 4.59
CA ALA A 39 -13.22 -0.77 4.97
C ALA A 39 -12.66 -1.97 5.75
N TYR A 40 -11.34 -2.16 5.75
CA TYR A 40 -10.67 -3.18 6.54
C TYR A 40 -10.62 -2.84 8.04
N ALA A 41 -10.77 -1.57 8.42
CA ALA A 41 -10.71 -1.14 9.81
C ALA A 41 -11.73 -1.90 10.69
N GLY A 42 -11.26 -2.50 11.79
CA GLY A 42 -12.08 -3.27 12.71
C GLY A 42 -12.49 -4.67 12.24
N SER A 43 -12.11 -5.12 11.03
CA SER A 43 -12.48 -6.43 10.48
C SER A 43 -11.93 -7.61 11.28
N LYS A 44 -10.76 -7.47 11.89
CA LYS A 44 -10.13 -8.51 12.73
C LYS A 44 -10.79 -8.70 14.09
N GLU A 45 -11.72 -7.82 14.47
CA GLU A 45 -12.47 -7.89 15.73
C GLU A 45 -11.62 -7.84 17.01
N ASN A 46 -10.37 -7.37 16.88
CA ASN A 46 -9.42 -7.09 17.95
C ASN A 46 -8.76 -5.72 17.71
N LEU A 47 -7.95 -5.26 18.65
CA LEU A 47 -7.04 -4.15 18.38
C LEU A 47 -5.82 -4.71 17.64
N SER A 48 -5.70 -4.38 16.37
CA SER A 48 -4.57 -4.73 15.50
C SER A 48 -3.71 -3.51 15.25
N MET A 49 -2.41 -3.67 15.40
CA MET A 49 -1.41 -2.63 15.10
C MET A 49 -0.26 -3.23 14.32
N GLY A 50 0.38 -2.41 13.49
CA GLY A 50 1.57 -2.81 12.75
C GLY A 50 2.55 -1.66 12.55
N LEU A 51 3.81 -2.04 12.46
CA LEU A 51 4.93 -1.21 12.03
C LEU A 51 5.57 -1.88 10.84
N LEU A 52 5.73 -1.16 9.75
CA LEU A 52 6.38 -1.65 8.55
C LEU A 52 7.48 -0.67 8.14
N TYR A 53 8.63 -1.21 7.78
CA TYR A 53 9.74 -0.46 7.21
C TYR A 53 10.19 -1.13 5.94
N ARG A 54 10.23 -0.37 4.84
CA ARG A 54 10.68 -0.83 3.53
C ARG A 54 11.77 0.09 2.99
N LYS A 55 12.84 -0.50 2.50
CA LYS A 55 13.85 0.17 1.69
C LYS A 55 13.89 -0.49 0.33
N GLN A 56 13.57 0.28 -0.70
CA GLN A 56 13.62 -0.18 -2.08
C GLN A 56 15.01 0.14 -2.66
N TRP A 57 15.43 -0.64 -3.66
CA TRP A 57 16.62 -0.38 -4.48
C TRP A 57 17.86 -0.02 -3.65
N ILE A 58 18.29 -0.93 -2.78
CA ILE A 58 19.29 -0.68 -1.71
C ILE A 58 20.58 -0.05 -2.22
N GLU A 59 20.99 -0.33 -3.45
CA GLU A 59 22.25 0.13 -4.03
C GLU A 59 22.14 1.50 -4.69
N ILE A 60 20.94 2.08 -4.72
CA ILE A 60 20.71 3.46 -5.21
C ILE A 60 20.72 4.40 -4.02
N GLU A 61 21.55 5.44 -4.09
CA GLU A 61 21.53 6.54 -3.15
C GLU A 61 20.18 7.27 -3.23
N ASP A 62 19.64 7.69 -2.10
CA ASP A 62 18.31 8.33 -1.99
C ASP A 62 17.13 7.53 -2.54
N ALA A 63 17.29 6.23 -2.68
CA ALA A 63 16.22 5.32 -3.09
C ALA A 63 15.02 5.35 -2.10
N PRO A 64 13.81 4.98 -2.57
CA PRO A 64 12.60 5.07 -1.76
C PRO A 64 12.71 4.35 -0.42
N THR A 65 12.36 5.05 0.65
CA THR A 65 12.32 4.51 2.01
C THR A 65 10.96 4.83 2.61
N THR A 66 10.21 3.80 2.97
CA THR A 66 8.85 3.93 3.51
C THR A 66 8.81 3.37 4.93
N ALA A 67 8.32 4.16 5.88
CA ALA A 67 7.98 3.74 7.22
C ALA A 67 6.46 3.89 7.43
N THR A 68 5.81 2.85 7.92
CA THR A 68 4.37 2.84 8.09
C THR A 68 4.02 2.38 9.50
N PHE A 69 3.18 3.14 10.18
CA PHE A 69 2.44 2.71 11.36
C PHE A 69 0.96 2.62 11.00
N PHE A 70 0.30 1.59 11.44
CA PHE A 70 -1.15 1.49 11.36
C PHE A 70 -1.73 0.83 12.62
N GLY A 71 -2.96 1.19 12.93
CA GLY A 71 -3.70 0.54 13.99
C GLY A 71 -5.20 0.65 13.72
N HIS A 72 -5.95 -0.42 14.01
CA HIS A 72 -7.39 -0.41 13.86
C HIS A 72 -8.06 -1.31 14.89
N SER A 73 -9.30 -0.97 15.21
CA SER A 73 -10.10 -1.70 16.20
C SER A 73 -11.60 -1.58 15.91
N PRO A 74 -12.40 -2.59 16.22
CA PRO A 74 -13.84 -2.41 16.32
C PRO A 74 -14.19 -1.52 17.52
N VAL A 75 -15.13 -0.57 17.34
CA VAL A 75 -15.66 0.34 18.37
C VAL A 75 -17.16 0.14 18.55
N GLY A 76 -17.58 -1.08 18.76
CA GLY A 76 -18.98 -1.44 18.88
C GLY A 76 -19.33 -2.65 18.03
N LYS A 77 -20.62 -2.79 17.67
CA LYS A 77 -21.07 -4.01 16.97
C LYS A 77 -20.70 -4.03 15.49
N ASN A 78 -20.75 -2.87 14.83
CA ASN A 78 -20.66 -2.77 13.37
C ASN A 78 -19.66 -1.70 12.92
N VAL A 79 -19.06 -0.93 13.82
CA VAL A 79 -18.18 0.19 13.51
C VAL A 79 -16.74 -0.20 13.78
N GLY A 80 -15.86 0.07 12.83
CA GLY A 80 -14.42 0.02 12.99
C GLY A 80 -13.80 1.41 12.83
N LEU A 81 -12.77 1.68 13.62
CA LEU A 81 -11.92 2.85 13.47
C LEU A 81 -10.49 2.42 13.21
N GLY A 82 -9.79 3.21 12.41
CA GLY A 82 -8.38 3.01 12.11
C GLY A 82 -7.61 4.33 12.07
N LEU A 83 -6.33 4.22 12.23
CA LEU A 83 -5.35 5.29 12.08
C LEU A 83 -4.15 4.73 11.32
N SER A 84 -3.65 5.50 10.36
CA SER A 84 -2.40 5.19 9.68
C SER A 84 -1.51 6.41 9.54
N VAL A 85 -0.21 6.18 9.69
CA VAL A 85 0.84 7.17 9.45
C VAL A 85 1.84 6.53 8.50
N VAL A 86 2.06 7.16 7.36
CA VAL A 86 3.02 6.70 6.35
C VAL A 86 4.00 7.82 6.10
N SER A 87 5.29 7.55 6.35
CA SER A 87 6.40 8.45 6.00
C SER A 87 7.14 7.83 4.83
N ASP A 88 7.14 8.52 3.71
CA ASP A 88 7.80 8.10 2.47
C ASP A 88 8.84 9.13 2.05
N LYS A 89 10.05 8.68 1.76
CA LYS A 89 11.14 9.54 1.26
C LYS A 89 11.66 8.98 -0.05
N LEU A 90 11.70 9.82 -1.07
CA LEU A 90 12.27 9.51 -2.39
C LEU A 90 13.11 10.70 -2.86
N GLY A 91 14.42 10.53 -2.84
CA GLY A 91 15.34 11.63 -3.14
C GLY A 91 15.05 12.85 -2.25
N PRO A 92 14.86 14.03 -2.86
CA PRO A 92 14.58 15.27 -2.12
C PRO A 92 13.12 15.40 -1.63
N VAL A 93 12.24 14.46 -2.02
CA VAL A 93 10.81 14.50 -1.68
C VAL A 93 10.57 13.67 -0.42
N GLU A 94 9.98 14.28 0.59
CA GLU A 94 9.49 13.64 1.81
C GLU A 94 8.00 13.88 1.97
N GLU A 95 7.24 12.80 2.12
CA GLU A 95 5.79 12.85 2.39
C GLU A 95 5.45 12.14 3.68
N ASN A 96 4.73 12.85 4.56
CA ASN A 96 4.20 12.31 5.80
C ASN A 96 2.66 12.33 5.73
N ASN A 97 2.06 11.17 5.61
CA ASN A 97 0.63 10.98 5.49
C ASN A 97 0.03 10.54 6.84
N VAL A 98 -1.00 11.23 7.31
CA VAL A 98 -1.74 10.90 8.53
C VAL A 98 -3.21 10.77 8.19
N PHE A 99 -3.75 9.55 8.28
CA PHE A 99 -5.13 9.23 7.90
C PHE A 99 -5.89 8.55 9.03
N GLY A 100 -7.15 8.95 9.19
CA GLY A 100 -8.16 8.26 9.97
C GLY A 100 -9.10 7.46 9.08
N ASP A 101 -9.46 6.26 9.51
CA ASP A 101 -10.38 5.36 8.82
C ASP A 101 -11.63 5.15 9.66
N PHE A 102 -12.78 5.17 9.01
CA PHE A 102 -14.07 4.78 9.54
C PHE A 102 -14.64 3.65 8.69
N SER A 103 -15.08 2.57 9.31
CA SER A 103 -15.77 1.48 8.61
C SER A 103 -17.11 1.14 9.26
N TYR A 104 -18.06 0.72 8.42
CA TYR A 104 -19.34 0.17 8.86
C TYR A 104 -19.56 -1.20 8.23
N THR A 105 -19.73 -2.22 9.08
CA THR A 105 -19.83 -3.62 8.68
C THR A 105 -21.28 -4.10 8.71
N LEU A 106 -21.76 -4.59 7.57
CA LEU A 106 -23.04 -5.26 7.40
C LEU A 106 -22.86 -6.76 7.50
N ASN A 107 -23.66 -7.43 8.32
CA ASN A 107 -23.70 -8.90 8.37
C ASN A 107 -24.63 -9.41 7.26
N LEU A 108 -24.09 -10.19 6.34
CA LEU A 108 -24.81 -10.81 5.23
C LEU A 108 -25.00 -12.32 5.50
N GLY A 109 -25.87 -12.64 6.46
CA GLY A 109 -26.05 -13.99 6.96
C GLY A 109 -25.03 -14.39 8.04
N GLU A 110 -24.82 -15.68 8.26
CA GLU A 110 -24.04 -16.17 9.40
C GLU A 110 -22.51 -16.04 9.22
N ASN A 111 -22.01 -16.14 7.97
CA ASN A 111 -20.58 -16.28 7.69
C ASN A 111 -19.99 -15.18 6.81
N HIS A 112 -20.80 -14.26 6.30
CA HIS A 112 -20.36 -13.25 5.34
C HIS A 112 -20.57 -11.86 5.90
N LYS A 113 -19.62 -10.99 5.65
CA LYS A 113 -19.65 -9.59 6.06
C LYS A 113 -19.27 -8.69 4.89
N LEU A 114 -19.92 -7.53 4.81
CA LEU A 114 -19.60 -6.49 3.87
C LEU A 114 -19.31 -5.21 4.67
N ALA A 115 -18.09 -4.73 4.63
CA ALA A 115 -17.71 -3.47 5.23
C ALA A 115 -17.61 -2.38 4.16
N LEU A 116 -18.11 -1.19 4.50
CA LEU A 116 -17.97 0.03 3.74
C LEU A 116 -17.05 0.96 4.54
N GLY A 117 -16.06 1.56 3.90
CA GLY A 117 -15.06 2.37 4.57
C GLY A 117 -14.90 3.76 3.97
N LEU A 118 -14.61 4.72 4.84
CA LEU A 118 -14.21 6.07 4.50
C LEU A 118 -12.86 6.38 5.15
N LYS A 119 -12.00 7.08 4.42
CA LYS A 119 -10.69 7.55 4.85
C LYS A 119 -10.66 9.07 4.72
N ALA A 120 -10.06 9.76 5.68
CA ALA A 120 -9.76 11.18 5.58
C ALA A 120 -8.47 11.51 6.32
N GLY A 121 -7.71 12.47 5.81
CA GLY A 121 -6.47 12.86 6.46
C GLY A 121 -5.69 13.93 5.71
N LEU A 122 -4.46 14.12 6.15
CA LEU A 122 -3.54 15.13 5.67
C LEU A 122 -2.24 14.49 5.20
N THR A 123 -1.70 15.04 4.12
CA THR A 123 -0.35 14.79 3.63
C THR A 123 0.48 16.04 3.82
N PHE A 124 1.58 15.92 4.54
CA PHE A 124 2.61 16.96 4.69
C PHE A 124 3.77 16.60 3.76
N GLN A 125 3.98 17.39 2.74
CA GLN A 125 5.03 17.20 1.76
C GLN A 125 6.11 18.25 1.92
N LYS A 126 7.37 17.81 1.84
CA LYS A 126 8.54 18.69 1.75
C LYS A 126 9.39 18.27 0.56
N ILE A 127 9.86 19.24 -0.20
CA ILE A 127 10.77 19.03 -1.31
C ILE A 127 12.03 19.87 -1.03
N GLY A 128 13.12 19.16 -0.70
CA GLY A 128 14.40 19.78 -0.32
C GLY A 128 15.32 19.99 -1.51
N LEU A 129 14.99 20.92 -2.38
CA LEU A 129 15.75 21.16 -3.62
C LEU A 129 17.16 21.73 -3.39
N LEU A 130 17.38 22.37 -2.23
CA LEU A 130 18.66 23.03 -1.92
C LEU A 130 19.45 22.34 -0.80
N SER A 131 18.82 21.49 0.02
CA SER A 131 19.44 20.93 1.23
C SER A 131 20.44 19.81 0.95
N ASP A 132 20.24 19.09 -0.16
CA ASP A 132 21.00 17.87 -0.49
C ASP A 132 21.93 18.08 -1.71
N VAL A 133 22.07 19.34 -2.17
CA VAL A 133 22.96 19.68 -3.30
C VAL A 133 24.32 20.14 -2.78
N ASP A 134 25.38 19.69 -3.46
CA ASP A 134 26.76 20.15 -3.20
C ASP A 134 26.79 21.69 -3.12
N PRO A 135 27.33 22.26 -2.03
CA PRO A 135 27.41 23.72 -1.85
C PRO A 135 28.02 24.47 -3.04
N SER A 136 28.89 23.83 -3.81
CA SER A 136 29.51 24.43 -5.01
C SER A 136 28.54 24.57 -6.19
N LEU A 137 27.41 23.83 -6.17
CA LEU A 137 26.37 23.87 -7.20
C LEU A 137 25.17 24.72 -6.79
N GLN A 138 25.02 25.06 -5.51
CA GLN A 138 23.88 25.81 -4.99
C GLN A 138 23.73 27.18 -5.65
N ASP A 139 24.84 27.92 -5.88
CA ASP A 139 24.79 29.22 -6.52
C ASP A 139 24.22 29.20 -7.94
N ASN A 140 24.44 28.08 -8.67
CA ASN A 140 23.88 27.90 -10.01
C ASN A 140 22.40 27.50 -9.99
N LEU A 141 21.96 26.77 -8.97
CA LEU A 141 20.54 26.37 -8.80
C LEU A 141 19.67 27.53 -8.34
N ILE A 142 20.21 28.45 -7.54
CA ILE A 142 19.49 29.66 -7.08
C ILE A 142 19.13 30.57 -8.27
N ILE A 143 19.87 30.49 -9.39
CA ILE A 143 19.61 31.26 -10.61
C ILE A 143 18.41 30.71 -11.37
N ASP A 144 18.07 29.40 -11.22
CA ASP A 144 16.87 28.81 -11.81
C ASP A 144 15.68 28.97 -10.87
N PRO A 145 14.66 29.76 -11.21
CA PRO A 145 13.48 29.96 -10.35
C PRO A 145 12.74 28.69 -9.97
N ALA A 146 12.90 27.62 -10.76
CA ALA A 146 12.27 26.32 -10.48
C ALA A 146 12.92 25.58 -9.31
N PHE A 147 14.20 25.86 -9.01
CA PHE A 147 14.99 25.18 -7.97
C PHE A 147 15.40 26.11 -6.82
N GLY A 148 15.02 27.38 -6.88
CA GLY A 148 15.51 28.43 -5.96
C GLY A 148 15.01 28.33 -4.51
N GLN A 149 14.06 27.47 -4.17
CA GLN A 149 13.49 27.38 -2.82
C GLN A 149 13.00 25.96 -2.48
N ASN A 150 13.15 25.58 -1.21
CA ASN A 150 12.50 24.40 -0.68
C ASN A 150 10.98 24.61 -0.66
N VAL A 151 10.23 23.58 -1.07
CA VAL A 151 8.76 23.62 -1.13
C VAL A 151 8.18 22.84 0.03
N SER A 152 7.16 23.38 0.70
CA SER A 152 6.42 22.69 1.75
C SER A 152 4.92 22.86 1.50
N ASN A 153 4.24 21.74 1.30
CA ASN A 153 2.81 21.69 1.01
C ASN A 153 2.06 20.85 2.03
N THR A 154 0.79 21.20 2.24
CA THR A 154 -0.13 20.37 3.02
C THR A 154 -1.37 20.11 2.18
N PHE A 155 -1.69 18.82 1.97
CA PHE A 155 -2.85 18.40 1.18
C PHE A 155 -3.85 17.67 2.09
N PHE A 156 -5.12 18.01 1.95
CA PHE A 156 -6.19 17.20 2.47
C PHE A 156 -6.57 16.12 1.46
N ASN A 157 -6.84 14.91 1.92
CA ASN A 157 -7.33 13.86 1.04
C ASN A 157 -8.43 13.04 1.71
N VAL A 158 -9.28 12.45 0.88
CA VAL A 158 -10.34 11.53 1.28
C VAL A 158 -10.28 10.29 0.41
N GLY A 159 -10.77 9.19 0.94
CA GLY A 159 -10.80 7.92 0.23
C GLY A 159 -11.98 7.07 0.66
N SER A 160 -12.24 6.00 -0.06
CA SER A 160 -13.26 5.04 0.30
C SER A 160 -12.85 3.61 -0.07
N GLY A 161 -13.58 2.65 0.48
CA GLY A 161 -13.37 1.25 0.17
C GLY A 161 -14.57 0.38 0.50
N ILE A 162 -14.53 -0.80 -0.08
CA ILE A 162 -15.47 -1.89 0.16
C ILE A 162 -14.63 -3.13 0.48
N PHE A 163 -15.06 -3.89 1.49
CA PHE A 163 -14.39 -5.11 1.90
C PHE A 163 -15.41 -6.20 2.20
N PHE A 164 -15.51 -7.18 1.30
CA PHE A 164 -16.36 -8.35 1.48
C PHE A 164 -15.51 -9.51 1.97
N TYR A 165 -15.90 -10.10 3.08
CA TYR A 165 -15.07 -11.12 3.73
C TYR A 165 -15.86 -12.18 4.49
N SER A 166 -15.19 -13.31 4.69
CA SER A 166 -15.60 -14.42 5.54
C SER A 166 -14.40 -14.88 6.38
N GLN A 167 -14.52 -16.00 7.08
CA GLN A 167 -13.40 -16.60 7.81
C GLN A 167 -12.27 -17.09 6.89
N LYS A 168 -12.56 -17.44 5.63
CA LYS A 168 -11.61 -18.10 4.72
C LYS A 168 -11.24 -17.30 3.49
N TYR A 169 -11.96 -16.23 3.17
CA TYR A 169 -11.67 -15.43 1.98
C TYR A 169 -12.10 -13.98 2.13
N TYR A 170 -11.52 -13.15 1.32
CA TYR A 170 -11.94 -11.78 1.17
C TYR A 170 -11.76 -11.29 -0.27
N VAL A 171 -12.53 -10.25 -0.62
CA VAL A 171 -12.33 -9.40 -1.79
C VAL A 171 -12.51 -7.96 -1.34
N GLY A 172 -11.56 -7.10 -1.66
CA GLY A 172 -11.58 -5.68 -1.33
C GLY A 172 -11.37 -4.82 -2.56
N PHE A 173 -12.11 -3.72 -2.64
CA PHE A 173 -11.88 -2.65 -3.61
C PHE A 173 -11.75 -1.33 -2.87
N SER A 174 -10.77 -0.51 -3.23
CA SER A 174 -10.56 0.78 -2.56
C SER A 174 -9.91 1.82 -3.46
N VAL A 175 -10.16 3.06 -3.11
CA VAL A 175 -9.49 4.26 -3.62
C VAL A 175 -9.11 5.08 -2.39
N PRO A 176 -7.89 4.91 -1.84
CA PRO A 176 -7.50 5.56 -0.59
C PRO A 176 -7.32 7.07 -0.72
N ASN A 177 -7.05 7.57 -1.93
CA ASN A 177 -6.82 8.98 -2.23
C ASN A 177 -7.61 9.38 -3.48
N PHE A 178 -8.69 10.16 -3.30
CA PHE A 178 -9.50 10.67 -4.43
C PHE A 178 -8.96 11.97 -5.00
N LEU A 179 -8.38 12.81 -4.15
CA LEU A 179 -8.01 14.16 -4.55
C LEU A 179 -6.64 14.16 -5.20
N LYS A 180 -6.57 14.79 -6.36
CA LYS A 180 -5.33 15.00 -7.10
C LYS A 180 -4.42 15.94 -6.30
N LYS A 181 -3.13 15.60 -6.22
CA LYS A 181 -2.09 16.46 -5.66
C LYS A 181 -1.17 16.92 -6.79
N THR A 182 -0.66 18.15 -6.69
CA THR A 182 0.38 18.67 -7.56
C THR A 182 1.60 18.98 -6.69
N HIS A 183 2.73 18.35 -6.96
CA HIS A 183 3.91 18.46 -6.12
C HIS A 183 4.55 19.86 -6.21
N MET A 184 4.58 20.44 -7.38
CA MET A 184 5.16 21.77 -7.60
C MET A 184 4.41 22.50 -8.69
N GLU A 185 4.08 23.77 -8.43
CA GLU A 185 3.53 24.72 -9.40
C GLU A 185 4.56 25.83 -9.64
N VAL A 186 4.96 26.02 -10.87
CA VAL A 186 5.85 27.11 -11.26
C VAL A 186 5.11 28.03 -12.22
N ASN A 187 4.98 29.30 -11.85
CA ASN A 187 4.46 30.32 -12.75
C ASN A 187 5.62 31.00 -13.47
N SER A 188 5.74 30.76 -14.76
CA SER A 188 6.73 31.45 -15.61
C SER A 188 6.00 32.14 -16.74
N ASN A 189 6.18 33.47 -16.83
CA ASN A 189 5.60 34.31 -17.89
C ASN A 189 4.06 34.21 -18.01
N GLY A 190 3.33 34.03 -16.89
CA GLY A 190 1.89 33.93 -16.91
C GLY A 190 1.35 32.51 -17.24
N THR A 191 2.25 31.55 -17.44
CA THR A 191 1.88 30.14 -17.63
C THR A 191 2.20 29.36 -16.35
N ASN A 192 1.20 28.64 -15.80
CA ASN A 192 1.41 27.73 -14.68
C ASN A 192 1.89 26.38 -15.22
N TYR A 193 3.03 25.92 -14.74
CA TYR A 193 3.55 24.57 -14.96
C TYR A 193 3.29 23.74 -13.72
N GLU A 194 2.59 22.62 -13.88
CA GLU A 194 2.36 21.62 -12.82
C GLU A 194 3.35 20.49 -12.99
N PHE A 195 4.14 20.21 -11.94
CA PHE A 195 5.08 19.09 -11.93
C PHE A 195 4.62 18.02 -10.94
N GLY A 196 4.72 16.75 -11.36
CA GLY A 196 4.40 15.58 -10.54
C GLY A 196 2.93 15.51 -10.12
N PRO A 197 1.94 15.61 -11.04
CA PRO A 197 0.55 15.41 -10.66
C PRO A 197 0.35 13.95 -10.22
N GLU A 198 -0.08 13.76 -8.97
CA GLU A 198 -0.46 12.45 -8.45
C GLU A 198 -1.94 12.18 -8.76
N THR A 199 -2.24 10.99 -9.27
CA THR A 199 -3.60 10.58 -9.63
C THR A 199 -4.14 9.57 -8.62
N ALA A 200 -5.47 9.44 -8.54
CA ALA A 200 -6.11 8.46 -7.70
C ALA A 200 -5.69 7.01 -8.09
N HIS A 201 -5.29 6.23 -7.10
CA HIS A 201 -4.97 4.82 -7.27
C HIS A 201 -6.17 3.95 -6.88
N TYR A 202 -6.42 2.93 -7.68
CA TYR A 202 -7.49 1.94 -7.50
C TYR A 202 -6.84 0.61 -7.11
N PHE A 203 -7.29 0.03 -6.01
CA PHE A 203 -6.83 -1.26 -5.53
C PHE A 203 -7.95 -2.27 -5.56
N LEU A 204 -7.72 -3.41 -6.19
CA LEU A 204 -8.55 -4.60 -6.08
C LEU A 204 -7.70 -5.71 -5.46
N THR A 205 -8.12 -6.20 -4.31
CA THR A 205 -7.38 -7.21 -3.55
C THR A 205 -8.25 -8.42 -3.25
N GLY A 206 -7.63 -9.58 -3.13
CA GLY A 206 -8.34 -10.77 -2.70
C GLY A 206 -7.40 -11.83 -2.15
N GLY A 207 -7.96 -12.69 -1.33
CA GLY A 207 -7.22 -13.81 -0.76
C GLY A 207 -8.14 -14.94 -0.29
N TYR A 208 -7.58 -16.12 -0.22
CA TYR A 208 -8.26 -17.31 0.27
C TYR A 208 -7.35 -18.13 1.21
N VAL A 209 -7.95 -18.84 2.15
CA VAL A 209 -7.25 -19.77 3.05
C VAL A 209 -7.76 -21.16 2.82
N PHE A 210 -6.92 -22.03 2.27
CA PHE A 210 -7.16 -23.46 2.13
C PHE A 210 -6.55 -24.19 3.34
N ASP A 211 -7.35 -24.94 4.08
CA ASP A 211 -6.83 -25.86 5.07
C ASP A 211 -6.37 -27.13 4.34
N LEU A 212 -5.05 -27.32 4.18
CA LEU A 212 -4.50 -28.52 3.55
C LEU A 212 -4.56 -29.71 4.51
N ASN A 213 -4.31 -29.45 5.78
CA ASN A 213 -4.47 -30.37 6.91
C ASN A 213 -4.60 -29.58 8.22
N GLU A 214 -4.58 -30.24 9.37
CA GLU A 214 -4.73 -29.60 10.69
C GLU A 214 -3.61 -28.61 11.02
N THR A 215 -2.44 -28.75 10.42
CA THR A 215 -1.23 -27.97 10.72
C THR A 215 -0.79 -27.03 9.62
N ILE A 216 -1.25 -27.26 8.37
CA ILE A 216 -0.77 -26.51 7.19
C ILE A 216 -1.95 -25.84 6.49
N LYS A 217 -1.82 -24.54 6.26
CA LYS A 217 -2.75 -23.75 5.46
C LYS A 217 -2.02 -23.17 4.25
N PHE A 218 -2.67 -23.19 3.10
CA PHE A 218 -2.22 -22.52 1.89
C PHE A 218 -3.02 -21.24 1.69
N LYS A 219 -2.32 -20.12 1.46
CA LYS A 219 -2.90 -18.78 1.42
C LYS A 219 -2.47 -18.06 0.13
N PRO A 220 -3.21 -18.21 -0.97
CA PRO A 220 -3.02 -17.38 -2.15
C PRO A 220 -3.66 -15.99 -1.96
N PHE A 221 -2.98 -14.98 -2.51
CA PHE A 221 -3.44 -13.59 -2.54
C PHE A 221 -3.18 -12.97 -3.91
N PHE A 222 -3.97 -11.96 -4.23
CA PHE A 222 -3.67 -11.07 -5.35
C PHE A 222 -3.95 -9.62 -4.99
N MET A 223 -3.23 -8.73 -5.65
CA MET A 223 -3.50 -7.29 -5.65
C MET A 223 -3.32 -6.75 -7.06
N LEU A 224 -4.37 -6.11 -7.57
CA LEU A 224 -4.32 -5.30 -8.78
C LEU A 224 -4.34 -3.83 -8.35
N LYS A 225 -3.29 -3.10 -8.72
CA LYS A 225 -3.17 -1.65 -8.55
C LYS A 225 -3.26 -0.99 -9.91
N SER A 226 -4.08 0.03 -10.04
CA SER A 226 -4.23 0.81 -11.27
C SER A 226 -4.36 2.29 -10.96
N ALA A 227 -3.85 3.14 -11.84
CA ALA A 227 -4.05 4.58 -11.81
C ALA A 227 -4.28 5.09 -13.24
N PHE A 228 -4.90 6.26 -13.38
CA PHE A 228 -5.14 6.84 -14.70
C PHE A 228 -3.81 7.20 -15.37
N GLY A 229 -3.58 6.71 -16.58
CA GLY A 229 -2.36 7.00 -17.34
C GLY A 229 -1.12 6.20 -16.90
N VAL A 230 -1.27 5.17 -16.06
CA VAL A 230 -0.18 4.30 -15.60
C VAL A 230 -0.53 2.85 -15.90
N ASN A 231 0.45 2.05 -16.30
CA ASN A 231 0.25 0.62 -16.49
C ASN A 231 -0.18 -0.04 -15.17
N PRO A 232 -1.24 -0.88 -15.18
CA PRO A 232 -1.67 -1.58 -13.98
C PRO A 232 -0.58 -2.55 -13.49
N SER A 233 -0.39 -2.61 -12.17
CA SER A 233 0.48 -3.60 -11.51
C SER A 233 -0.36 -4.73 -10.96
N LEU A 234 0.06 -5.98 -11.21
CA LEU A 234 -0.56 -7.18 -10.65
C LEU A 234 0.46 -7.93 -9.80
N ASP A 235 0.14 -8.07 -8.51
CA ASP A 235 0.90 -8.84 -7.55
C ASP A 235 0.16 -10.13 -7.24
N LEU A 236 0.84 -11.27 -7.40
CA LEU A 236 0.35 -12.60 -7.05
C LEU A 236 1.22 -13.18 -5.94
N SER A 237 0.63 -13.59 -4.83
CA SER A 237 1.36 -14.15 -3.68
C SER A 237 0.80 -15.50 -3.29
N SER A 238 1.66 -16.37 -2.81
CA SER A 238 1.31 -17.71 -2.34
C SER A 238 2.09 -18.03 -1.08
N ASN A 239 1.39 -18.20 0.03
CA ASN A 239 2.00 -18.43 1.35
C ASN A 239 1.53 -19.76 1.93
N PHE A 240 2.42 -20.41 2.66
CA PHE A 240 2.15 -21.61 3.49
C PHE A 240 2.32 -21.24 4.96
N LEU A 241 1.26 -21.43 5.74
CA LEU A 241 1.24 -21.20 7.19
C LEU A 241 1.28 -22.54 7.92
N PHE A 242 2.30 -22.73 8.76
CA PHE A 242 2.55 -23.94 9.52
C PHE A 242 2.20 -23.73 11.01
N ASN A 243 1.37 -24.59 11.57
CA ASN A 243 0.96 -24.60 12.98
C ASN A 243 0.42 -23.24 13.48
N ASN A 244 -0.15 -22.42 12.58
CA ASN A 244 -0.56 -21.02 12.84
C ASN A 244 0.59 -20.13 13.39
N LYS A 245 1.84 -20.52 13.22
CA LYS A 245 3.00 -19.89 13.85
C LYS A 245 4.05 -19.41 12.85
N PHE A 246 4.47 -20.26 11.92
CA PHE A 246 5.47 -19.95 10.91
C PHE A 246 4.82 -19.87 9.53
N GLU A 247 5.10 -18.82 8.79
CA GLU A 247 4.61 -18.63 7.43
C GLU A 247 5.78 -18.34 6.51
N ILE A 248 5.79 -18.99 5.35
CA ILE A 248 6.72 -18.73 4.25
C ILE A 248 5.93 -18.61 2.96
N GLY A 249 6.34 -17.71 2.09
CA GLY A 249 5.68 -17.50 0.83
C GLY A 249 6.56 -16.84 -0.21
N GLY A 250 6.01 -16.81 -1.43
CA GLY A 250 6.57 -16.10 -2.55
C GLY A 250 5.55 -15.16 -3.18
N THR A 251 6.04 -14.09 -3.77
CA THR A 251 5.24 -13.14 -4.54
C THR A 251 5.86 -12.92 -5.90
N TYR A 252 5.01 -12.65 -6.88
CA TYR A 252 5.41 -12.24 -8.22
C TYR A 252 4.66 -10.97 -8.58
N ARG A 253 5.39 -9.88 -8.80
CA ARG A 253 4.86 -8.64 -9.36
C ARG A 253 5.15 -8.63 -10.85
N LEU A 254 4.08 -8.59 -11.62
CA LEU A 254 4.15 -8.72 -13.08
C LEU A 254 5.09 -7.67 -13.68
N GLN A 255 6.12 -8.13 -14.43
CA GLN A 255 7.15 -7.34 -15.12
C GLN A 255 8.03 -6.47 -14.19
N ASP A 256 7.98 -6.66 -12.87
CA ASP A 256 8.74 -5.86 -11.92
C ASP A 256 9.70 -6.72 -11.05
N SER A 257 9.16 -7.65 -10.26
CA SER A 257 9.97 -8.36 -9.26
C SER A 257 9.44 -9.73 -8.87
N PHE A 258 10.34 -10.57 -8.35
CA PHE A 258 10.01 -11.77 -7.58
C PHE A 258 10.37 -11.52 -6.12
N GLY A 259 9.47 -11.84 -5.21
CA GLY A 259 9.71 -11.72 -3.79
C GLY A 259 9.62 -13.04 -3.04
N ALA A 260 10.33 -13.10 -1.94
CA ALA A 260 10.18 -14.13 -0.92
C ALA A 260 9.84 -13.48 0.41
N MET A 261 8.96 -14.09 1.20
CA MET A 261 8.57 -13.58 2.51
C MET A 261 8.53 -14.68 3.55
N MET A 262 8.82 -14.31 4.78
CA MET A 262 8.66 -15.15 5.95
C MET A 262 8.05 -14.38 7.11
N ASN A 263 7.19 -15.03 7.89
CA ASN A 263 6.59 -14.47 9.08
C ASN A 263 6.64 -15.48 10.23
N TYR A 264 6.88 -15.00 11.44
CA TYR A 264 6.94 -15.82 12.62
C TYR A 264 6.17 -15.20 13.79
N ALA A 265 5.25 -15.95 14.37
CA ALA A 265 4.55 -15.57 15.59
C ALA A 265 5.45 -15.84 16.79
N ILE A 266 6.09 -14.79 17.32
CA ILE A 266 6.94 -14.85 18.51
C ILE A 266 6.09 -15.22 19.74
N THR A 267 4.93 -14.58 19.85
CA THR A 267 3.89 -14.86 20.83
C THR A 267 2.53 -14.96 20.12
N PRO A 268 1.45 -15.39 20.77
CA PRO A 268 0.12 -15.35 20.17
C PRO A 268 -0.32 -13.96 19.69
N ASN A 269 0.27 -12.91 20.24
CA ASN A 269 -0.10 -11.52 19.99
C ASN A 269 0.94 -10.74 19.16
N LEU A 270 2.16 -11.26 19.01
CA LEU A 270 3.26 -10.57 18.34
C LEU A 270 3.82 -11.44 17.22
N ARG A 271 3.83 -10.87 16.01
CA ARG A 271 4.40 -11.48 14.81
C ARG A 271 5.45 -10.55 14.21
N ILE A 272 6.55 -11.14 13.74
CA ILE A 272 7.56 -10.46 12.93
C ILE A 272 7.56 -11.05 11.53
N GLY A 273 7.69 -10.20 10.52
CA GLY A 273 7.81 -10.60 9.13
C GLY A 273 8.97 -9.92 8.44
N TYR A 274 9.51 -10.59 7.44
CA TYR A 274 10.53 -10.08 6.56
C TYR A 274 10.22 -10.47 5.13
N ALA A 275 10.42 -9.55 4.18
CA ALA A 275 10.34 -9.84 2.76
C ALA A 275 11.54 -9.27 2.02
N TYR A 276 11.90 -9.96 0.95
CA TYR A 276 12.95 -9.62 0.01
C TYR A 276 12.36 -9.64 -1.40
N ASP A 277 12.56 -8.57 -2.17
CA ASP A 277 12.21 -8.54 -3.59
C ASP A 277 13.47 -8.52 -4.43
N HIS A 278 13.51 -9.40 -5.43
CA HIS A 278 14.50 -9.40 -6.50
C HIS A 278 13.89 -8.74 -7.75
N ILE A 279 14.50 -7.65 -8.18
CA ILE A 279 13.99 -6.83 -9.29
C ILE A 279 14.40 -7.46 -10.61
N VAL A 280 13.46 -7.59 -11.55
CA VAL A 280 13.68 -8.16 -12.88
C VAL A 280 13.38 -7.16 -14.01
N SER A 281 12.80 -6.00 -13.67
CA SER A 281 12.63 -4.86 -14.60
C SER A 281 13.98 -4.29 -15.04
N ASP A 282 13.96 -3.29 -15.91
CA ASP A 282 15.19 -2.64 -16.42
C ASP A 282 16.06 -2.02 -15.31
N LEU A 283 15.48 -1.73 -14.13
CA LEU A 283 16.20 -1.26 -12.95
C LEU A 283 17.18 -2.28 -12.36
N LYS A 284 17.07 -3.57 -12.71
CA LYS A 284 17.97 -4.64 -12.24
C LYS A 284 19.46 -4.38 -12.50
N VAL A 285 19.78 -3.58 -13.50
CA VAL A 285 21.17 -3.24 -13.88
C VAL A 285 21.83 -2.39 -12.79
N THR A 286 21.05 -1.57 -12.09
CA THR A 286 21.55 -0.64 -11.06
C THR A 286 21.31 -1.16 -9.65
N THR A 287 20.23 -1.90 -9.44
CA THR A 287 19.86 -2.41 -8.10
C THR A 287 19.00 -3.68 -8.21
N PRO A 288 19.45 -4.81 -7.67
CA PRO A 288 18.70 -6.06 -7.75
C PRO A 288 17.69 -6.24 -6.61
N SER A 289 17.68 -5.41 -5.56
CA SER A 289 17.01 -5.78 -4.32
C SER A 289 16.25 -4.69 -3.59
N SER A 290 15.16 -5.13 -2.92
CA SER A 290 14.43 -4.34 -1.92
C SER A 290 14.15 -5.19 -0.68
N HIS A 291 14.09 -4.57 0.49
CA HIS A 291 13.85 -5.25 1.77
C HIS A 291 12.68 -4.61 2.52
N GLU A 292 11.92 -5.46 3.19
CA GLU A 292 10.78 -5.04 3.99
C GLU A 292 10.72 -5.83 5.29
N ILE A 293 10.51 -5.12 6.41
CA ILE A 293 10.33 -5.70 7.75
C ILE A 293 8.97 -5.25 8.26
N ILE A 294 8.21 -6.15 8.86
CA ILE A 294 6.93 -5.86 9.49
C ILE A 294 6.88 -6.43 10.91
N LEU A 295 6.33 -5.66 11.84
CA LEU A 295 5.93 -6.09 13.17
C LEU A 295 4.42 -5.94 13.31
N LEU A 296 3.74 -7.00 13.70
CA LEU A 296 2.29 -7.03 13.89
C LEU A 296 1.97 -7.37 15.33
N PHE A 297 1.06 -6.62 15.91
CA PHE A 297 0.60 -6.81 17.27
C PHE A 297 -0.93 -6.85 17.30
N ASP A 298 -1.49 -7.96 17.77
CA ASP A 298 -2.92 -8.23 17.90
C ASP A 298 -3.30 -8.38 19.37
N LEU A 299 -4.07 -7.44 19.91
CA LEU A 299 -4.61 -7.53 21.26
C LEU A 299 -6.05 -8.03 21.23
N ASN A 300 -6.25 -9.27 21.63
CA ASN A 300 -7.57 -9.88 21.65
C ASN A 300 -8.41 -9.34 22.80
N PHE A 301 -9.64 -8.89 22.50
CA PHE A 301 -10.60 -8.54 23.53
C PHE A 301 -11.17 -9.81 24.21
N PRO A 302 -11.49 -9.74 25.51
CA PRO A 302 -11.95 -10.92 26.25
C PRO A 302 -13.30 -11.49 25.81
N LYS A 303 -14.07 -10.79 24.96
CA LYS A 303 -15.31 -11.29 24.38
C LYS A 303 -15.02 -12.05 23.08
N LYS A 304 -15.37 -13.34 23.04
CA LYS A 304 -15.31 -14.16 21.83
C LYS A 304 -16.18 -13.52 20.74
N VAL A 305 -15.57 -13.19 19.61
CA VAL A 305 -16.26 -12.81 18.39
C VAL A 305 -16.11 -13.93 17.37
N SER A 306 -17.22 -14.35 16.77
CA SER A 306 -17.34 -15.67 16.13
C SER A 306 -16.94 -15.74 14.65
N SER A 307 -16.58 -14.62 13.98
CA SER A 307 -16.41 -14.64 12.52
C SER A 307 -15.41 -13.61 12.00
N SER A 308 -14.19 -13.62 12.53
CA SER A 308 -13.13 -12.70 12.13
C SER A 308 -12.16 -13.33 11.11
N PRO A 309 -11.67 -12.61 10.11
CA PRO A 309 -10.63 -13.08 9.18
C PRO A 309 -9.26 -13.06 9.88
N ARG A 310 -9.02 -13.98 10.82
CA ARG A 310 -7.82 -14.04 11.66
C ARG A 310 -6.52 -14.35 10.90
N PHE A 311 -6.62 -14.68 9.63
CA PHE A 311 -5.49 -15.14 8.82
C PHE A 311 -4.98 -14.11 7.82
N PHE A 312 -5.59 -12.93 7.78
CA PHE A 312 -5.21 -11.84 6.87
C PHE A 312 -4.70 -10.63 7.63
#